data_3b69bd93c937fb92213644f65ba95308
#
_entry.id   3b69bd93c937fb92213644f65ba95308
#
_cell.length_a   1.000
_cell.length_b   1.000
_cell.length_c   1.000
_cell.angle_alpha   90.00
_cell.angle_beta   90.00
_cell.angle_gamma   90.00
#
_symmetry.space_group_name_H-M   'P 1'
#
loop_
_entity.id
_entity.type
_entity.pdbx_description
1 polymer ?
#
loop_
_entity_poly.entity_id
_entity_poly.type
_entity_poly.pdbx_seq_one_letter_code
_entity_poly.pdbx_strand_id
1 'polypeptide(L)'
;VDDLAIVRSMVSNFSEHTSANYFLHTGSGVQGRPSMGAWFTYGLGSECENLPGYVVLDGGLVPRGGTDNFHSGFLPASYQGSIFKSGPRPVANLEPSDGSIDRQRRKLDFIQQLDAYTRAEAPHDSELEAAIANYELAAQMQISVPDLLSIDGESKQTWSEYG
;
A
#
# COMPACT_ATOMS: atom_id res chain seq x y z
N VAL A 1 19.77 -5.15 -17.81
CA VAL A 1 19.36 -6.58 -17.89
C VAL A 1 20.44 -7.47 -17.25
N ASP A 2 21.65 -6.95 -17.08
CA ASP A 2 22.82 -7.72 -16.61
C ASP A 2 22.71 -8.15 -15.13
N ASP A 3 21.86 -7.47 -14.34
CA ASP A 3 21.62 -7.74 -12.93
C ASP A 3 20.38 -8.62 -12.67
N LEU A 4 19.76 -9.18 -13.74
CA LEU A 4 18.56 -10.02 -13.63
C LEU A 4 18.91 -11.50 -13.55
N ALA A 5 18.43 -12.17 -12.50
CA ALA A 5 18.44 -13.63 -12.39
C ALA A 5 17.05 -14.18 -12.79
N ILE A 6 17.00 -14.96 -13.87
CA ILE A 6 15.74 -15.52 -14.41
C ILE A 6 15.66 -17.00 -14.06
N VAL A 7 14.71 -17.39 -13.22
CA VAL A 7 14.43 -18.80 -12.88
C VAL A 7 13.35 -19.33 -13.81
N ARG A 8 13.74 -20.18 -14.79
CA ARG A 8 12.84 -20.69 -15.83
C ARG A 8 12.18 -22.03 -15.49
N SER A 9 12.56 -22.65 -14.40
CA SER A 9 12.11 -24.00 -13.98
C SER A 9 11.07 -23.99 -12.87
N MET A 10 10.51 -22.82 -12.54
CA MET A 10 9.47 -22.72 -11.52
C MET A 10 8.16 -23.35 -12.01
N VAL A 11 7.55 -24.16 -11.16
CA VAL A 11 6.26 -24.81 -11.39
C VAL A 11 5.36 -24.62 -10.18
N SER A 12 4.04 -24.69 -10.40
CA SER A 12 3.03 -24.64 -9.36
C SER A 12 2.10 -25.84 -9.45
N ASN A 13 1.67 -26.36 -8.33
CA ASN A 13 0.68 -27.44 -8.26
C ASN A 13 -0.77 -26.93 -8.34
N PHE A 14 -0.97 -25.62 -8.43
CA PHE A 14 -2.29 -25.00 -8.52
C PHE A 14 -2.62 -24.69 -9.96
N SER A 15 -3.68 -25.34 -10.49
CA SER A 15 -4.19 -25.16 -11.87
C SER A 15 -5.34 -24.16 -11.93
N GLU A 16 -5.99 -23.86 -10.79
CA GLU A 16 -7.06 -22.86 -10.69
C GLU A 16 -6.45 -21.47 -10.46
N HIS A 17 -6.94 -20.48 -11.19
CA HIS A 17 -6.35 -19.14 -11.24
C HIS A 17 -6.29 -18.42 -9.91
N THR A 18 -7.33 -18.51 -9.06
CA THR A 18 -7.36 -17.82 -7.77
C THR A 18 -6.33 -18.39 -6.82
N SER A 19 -6.30 -19.73 -6.67
CA SER A 19 -5.33 -20.42 -5.83
C SER A 19 -3.89 -20.25 -6.35
N ALA A 20 -3.72 -20.24 -7.67
CA ALA A 20 -2.40 -19.99 -8.29
C ALA A 20 -1.90 -18.56 -8.03
N ASN A 21 -2.78 -17.56 -8.10
CA ASN A 21 -2.44 -16.18 -7.77
C ASN A 21 -2.09 -16.04 -6.27
N TYR A 22 -2.89 -16.59 -5.38
CA TYR A 22 -2.55 -16.59 -3.96
C TYR A 22 -1.19 -17.26 -3.72
N PHE A 23 -0.94 -18.41 -4.35
CA PHE A 23 0.34 -19.10 -4.21
C PHE A 23 1.52 -18.24 -4.70
N LEU A 24 1.36 -17.55 -5.83
CA LEU A 24 2.38 -16.65 -6.38
C LEU A 24 2.70 -15.48 -5.44
N HIS A 25 1.67 -14.88 -4.84
CA HIS A 25 1.83 -13.69 -4.02
C HIS A 25 2.12 -13.97 -2.53
N THR A 26 1.69 -15.11 -2.01
CA THR A 26 1.73 -15.40 -0.56
C THR A 26 2.47 -16.70 -0.20
N GLY A 27 2.84 -17.52 -1.20
CA GLY A 27 3.38 -18.87 -0.98
C GLY A 27 2.34 -19.91 -0.51
N SER A 28 1.04 -19.57 -0.52
CA SER A 28 -0.06 -20.43 -0.10
C SER A 28 -1.20 -20.36 -1.10
N GLY A 29 -1.79 -21.50 -1.46
CA GLY A 29 -2.94 -21.55 -2.37
C GLY A 29 -4.27 -21.15 -1.74
N VAL A 30 -4.28 -20.76 -0.47
CA VAL A 30 -5.46 -20.32 0.27
C VAL A 30 -5.25 -18.92 0.83
N GLN A 31 -6.36 -18.18 0.96
CA GLN A 31 -6.43 -16.85 1.51
C GLN A 31 -5.97 -16.76 2.97
N GLY A 32 -5.55 -15.56 3.42
CA GLY A 32 -5.24 -15.26 4.83
C GLY A 32 -3.76 -15.31 5.18
N ARG A 33 -2.88 -15.55 4.22
CA ARG A 33 -1.42 -15.45 4.40
C ARG A 33 -0.92 -14.07 3.98
N PRO A 34 0.12 -13.53 4.65
CA PRO A 34 0.73 -12.30 4.22
C PRO A 34 1.34 -12.42 2.82
N SER A 35 1.15 -11.40 2.01
CA SER A 35 1.79 -11.31 0.71
C SER A 35 3.29 -11.06 0.83
N MET A 36 4.03 -11.32 -0.24
CA MET A 36 5.48 -11.08 -0.30
C MET A 36 5.85 -9.65 0.09
N GLY A 37 5.13 -8.65 -0.45
CA GLY A 37 5.36 -7.25 -0.10
C GLY A 37 5.08 -6.92 1.36
N ALA A 38 4.04 -7.53 1.96
CA ALA A 38 3.76 -7.41 3.39
C ALA A 38 4.91 -7.97 4.25
N TRP A 39 5.47 -9.11 3.89
CA TRP A 39 6.62 -9.70 4.56
C TRP A 39 7.88 -8.84 4.43
N PHE A 40 8.14 -8.29 3.23
CA PHE A 40 9.28 -7.39 3.03
C PHE A 40 9.17 -6.14 3.89
N THR A 41 8.02 -5.49 3.89
CA THR A 41 7.80 -4.27 4.68
C THR A 41 7.86 -4.56 6.19
N TYR A 42 7.33 -5.70 6.63
CA TYR A 42 7.41 -6.11 8.03
C TYR A 42 8.85 -6.39 8.48
N GLY A 43 9.65 -7.08 7.65
CA GLY A 43 10.99 -7.53 8.03
C GLY A 43 12.08 -6.47 7.83
N LEU A 44 11.98 -5.65 6.79
CA LEU A 44 13.01 -4.67 6.42
C LEU A 44 12.59 -3.22 6.71
N GLY A 45 11.29 -2.98 6.94
CA GLY A 45 10.75 -1.63 7.07
C GLY A 45 10.65 -0.90 5.74
N SER A 46 10.56 0.41 5.80
CA SER A 46 10.57 1.33 4.66
C SER A 46 11.44 2.55 4.98
N GLU A 47 12.21 3.00 4.01
CA GLU A 47 12.94 4.27 4.10
C GLU A 47 12.02 5.48 3.88
N CYS A 48 10.82 5.25 3.33
CA CYS A 48 9.83 6.28 3.11
C CYS A 48 8.92 6.43 4.33
N GLU A 49 8.88 7.63 4.89
CA GLU A 49 8.00 7.98 6.02
C GLU A 49 6.61 8.46 5.56
N ASN A 50 6.51 9.03 4.35
CA ASN A 50 5.31 9.68 3.82
C ASN A 50 4.54 8.85 2.79
N LEU A 51 5.01 7.63 2.51
CA LEU A 51 4.42 6.73 1.52
C LEU A 51 4.33 5.31 2.10
N PRO A 52 3.37 4.50 1.64
CA PRO A 52 3.30 3.11 2.04
C PRO A 52 4.60 2.39 1.67
N GLY A 53 5.11 1.54 2.55
CA GLY A 53 6.27 0.71 2.27
C GLY A 53 6.00 -0.38 1.22
N TYR A 54 4.72 -0.67 0.97
CA TYR A 54 4.29 -1.62 -0.05
C TYR A 54 3.24 -1.00 -0.97
N VAL A 55 3.63 -0.72 -2.20
CA VAL A 55 2.77 -0.15 -3.25
C VAL A 55 2.51 -1.20 -4.32
N VAL A 56 1.27 -1.30 -4.75
CA VAL A 56 0.79 -2.15 -5.85
C VAL A 56 0.31 -1.25 -6.98
N LEU A 57 0.96 -1.31 -8.13
CA LEU A 57 0.53 -0.57 -9.32
C LEU A 57 -0.54 -1.38 -10.06
N ASP A 58 -1.77 -0.85 -10.09
CA ASP A 58 -2.87 -1.46 -10.80
C ASP A 58 -2.85 -1.02 -12.27
N GLY A 59 -2.41 -1.92 -13.14
CA GLY A 59 -2.40 -1.74 -14.60
C GLY A 59 -3.78 -1.92 -15.27
N GLY A 60 -4.87 -1.93 -14.51
CA GLY A 60 -6.24 -2.06 -15.01
C GLY A 60 -6.80 -3.49 -14.97
N LEU A 61 -6.00 -4.48 -14.58
CA LEU A 61 -6.42 -5.87 -14.42
C LEU A 61 -6.11 -6.33 -12.98
N VAL A 62 -7.11 -6.33 -12.13
CA VAL A 62 -6.98 -6.93 -10.80
C VAL A 62 -6.90 -8.45 -10.96
N PRO A 63 -5.85 -9.12 -10.46
CA PRO A 63 -5.71 -10.57 -10.58
C PRO A 63 -6.87 -11.29 -9.90
N ARG A 64 -7.19 -12.49 -10.34
CA ARG A 64 -8.19 -13.33 -9.64
C ARG A 64 -7.77 -13.56 -8.20
N GLY A 65 -8.71 -13.44 -7.27
CA GLY A 65 -8.44 -13.33 -5.84
C GLY A 65 -8.46 -11.89 -5.32
N GLY A 66 -8.50 -10.91 -6.22
CA GLY A 66 -8.70 -9.50 -5.86
C GLY A 66 -7.56 -8.93 -5.01
N THR A 67 -7.92 -8.04 -4.13
CA THR A 67 -7.00 -7.36 -3.20
C THR A 67 -6.36 -8.29 -2.17
N ASP A 68 -6.94 -9.48 -1.96
CA ASP A 68 -6.42 -10.47 -1.01
C ASP A 68 -5.04 -11.01 -1.40
N ASN A 69 -4.68 -10.89 -2.69
CA ASN A 69 -3.32 -11.18 -3.16
C ASN A 69 -2.25 -10.27 -2.54
N PHE A 70 -2.64 -9.09 -2.06
CA PHE A 70 -1.75 -8.04 -1.56
C PHE A 70 -1.98 -7.74 -0.08
N HIS A 71 -2.74 -8.60 0.60
CA HIS A 71 -3.15 -8.42 1.98
C HIS A 71 -1.99 -8.69 2.97
N SER A 72 -2.10 -8.11 4.16
CA SER A 72 -1.17 -8.36 5.27
C SER A 72 -1.38 -9.72 5.95
N GLY A 73 -2.50 -10.42 5.67
CA GLY A 73 -2.83 -11.69 6.31
C GLY A 73 -2.95 -11.55 7.82
N PHE A 74 -2.14 -12.30 8.57
CA PHE A 74 -2.08 -12.26 10.04
C PHE A 74 -1.09 -11.19 10.57
N LEU A 75 -0.36 -10.49 9.70
CA LEU A 75 0.44 -9.32 10.11
C LEU A 75 -0.47 -8.10 10.31
N PRO A 76 -0.05 -7.09 11.07
CA PRO A 76 -0.81 -5.84 11.21
C PRO A 76 -1.20 -5.23 9.87
N ALA A 77 -2.39 -4.63 9.81
CA ALA A 77 -2.96 -4.07 8.58
C ALA A 77 -2.11 -2.96 7.94
N SER A 78 -1.23 -2.32 8.71
CA SER A 78 -0.26 -1.33 8.21
C SER A 78 0.74 -1.87 7.17
N TYR A 79 0.88 -3.19 7.08
CA TYR A 79 1.78 -3.85 6.12
C TYR A 79 1.10 -4.33 4.85
N GLN A 80 -0.21 -4.10 4.69
CA GLN A 80 -0.90 -4.47 3.45
C GLN A 80 -0.51 -3.57 2.27
N GLY A 81 -0.65 -4.09 1.04
CA GLY A 81 -0.37 -3.33 -0.17
C GLY A 81 -1.37 -2.20 -0.40
N SER A 82 -0.85 -1.01 -0.66
CA SER A 82 -1.63 0.15 -1.08
C SER A 82 -1.72 0.17 -2.60
N ILE A 83 -2.96 0.10 -3.12
CA ILE A 83 -3.19 -0.01 -4.56
C ILE A 83 -3.26 1.39 -5.19
N PHE A 84 -2.36 1.65 -6.13
CA PHE A 84 -2.34 2.85 -6.95
C PHE A 84 -2.87 2.51 -8.34
N LYS A 85 -3.97 3.14 -8.72
CA LYS A 85 -4.64 2.93 -10.00
C LYS A 85 -4.06 3.84 -11.08
N SER A 86 -4.15 3.42 -12.32
CA SER A 86 -3.84 4.29 -13.44
C SER A 86 -4.85 5.44 -13.54
N GLY A 87 -4.39 6.62 -13.97
CA GLY A 87 -5.25 7.77 -14.26
C GLY A 87 -5.11 8.91 -13.24
N PRO A 88 -5.95 9.95 -13.39
CA PRO A 88 -5.79 11.22 -12.67
C PRO A 88 -6.08 11.14 -11.16
N ARG A 89 -6.64 10.03 -10.69
CA ARG A 89 -6.91 9.78 -9.26
C ARG A 89 -6.43 8.39 -8.87
N PRO A 90 -5.12 8.18 -8.81
CA PRO A 90 -4.54 6.87 -8.59
C PRO A 90 -4.80 6.32 -7.18
N VAL A 91 -4.99 7.18 -6.20
CA VAL A 91 -5.37 6.81 -4.83
C VAL A 91 -6.66 7.51 -4.45
N ALA A 92 -7.56 6.79 -3.79
CA ALA A 92 -8.81 7.36 -3.32
C ALA A 92 -8.57 8.31 -2.12
N ASN A 93 -9.42 9.34 -2.02
CA ASN A 93 -9.47 10.24 -0.86
C ASN A 93 -8.18 11.06 -0.61
N LEU A 94 -7.38 11.33 -1.64
CA LEU A 94 -6.23 12.24 -1.53
C LEU A 94 -6.65 13.68 -1.27
N GLU A 95 -7.79 14.10 -1.82
CA GLU A 95 -8.31 15.45 -1.61
C GLU A 95 -9.30 15.49 -0.43
N PRO A 96 -9.22 16.49 0.45
CA PRO A 96 -10.22 16.69 1.49
C PRO A 96 -11.62 16.81 0.90
N SER A 97 -12.60 16.13 1.48
CA SER A 97 -13.99 16.13 0.99
C SER A 97 -14.65 17.50 0.97
N ASP A 98 -14.16 18.45 1.76
CA ASP A 98 -14.65 19.82 1.87
C ASP A 98 -13.73 20.85 1.17
N GLY A 99 -12.66 20.38 0.49
CA GLY A 99 -11.73 21.23 -0.26
C GLY A 99 -10.86 22.13 0.60
N SER A 100 -10.88 22.00 1.93
CA SER A 100 -10.13 22.85 2.85
C SER A 100 -9.00 22.09 3.56
N ILE A 101 -7.76 22.32 3.12
CA ILE A 101 -6.55 21.74 3.72
C ILE A 101 -6.42 22.14 5.19
N ASP A 102 -6.72 23.39 5.54
CA ASP A 102 -6.62 23.86 6.93
C ASP A 102 -7.66 23.19 7.84
N ARG A 103 -8.85 22.92 7.32
CA ARG A 103 -9.86 22.18 8.08
C ARG A 103 -9.46 20.73 8.25
N GLN A 104 -8.91 20.12 7.21
CA GLN A 104 -8.39 18.76 7.29
C GLN A 104 -7.27 18.66 8.32
N ARG A 105 -6.30 19.59 8.31
CA ARG A 105 -5.22 19.62 9.30
C ARG A 105 -5.77 19.70 10.74
N ARG A 106 -6.72 20.61 11.01
CA ARG A 106 -7.34 20.71 12.36
C ARG A 106 -8.10 19.44 12.77
N LYS A 107 -8.73 18.74 11.81
CA LYS A 107 -9.36 17.44 12.10
C LYS A 107 -8.32 16.40 12.50
N LEU A 108 -7.21 16.32 11.75
CA LEU A 108 -6.12 15.38 12.04
C LEU A 108 -5.48 15.67 13.40
N ASP A 109 -5.18 16.94 13.71
CA ASP A 109 -4.64 17.34 15.00
C ASP A 109 -5.57 16.95 16.16
N PHE A 110 -6.89 17.12 15.98
CA PHE A 110 -7.88 16.73 16.97
C PHE A 110 -7.95 15.21 17.15
N ILE A 111 -7.90 14.45 16.06
CA ILE A 111 -7.93 13.00 16.12
C ILE A 111 -6.65 12.48 16.80
N GLN A 112 -5.46 13.02 16.49
CA GLN A 112 -4.23 12.65 17.17
C GLN A 112 -4.28 12.87 18.70
N GLN A 113 -4.96 13.94 19.16
CA GLN A 113 -5.16 14.15 20.58
C GLN A 113 -6.09 13.09 21.20
N LEU A 114 -7.15 12.68 20.50
CA LEU A 114 -8.02 11.59 20.92
C LEU A 114 -7.29 10.26 20.95
N ASP A 115 -6.48 9.99 19.95
CA ASP A 115 -5.69 8.76 19.85
C ASP A 115 -4.66 8.66 20.98
N ALA A 116 -4.01 9.77 21.33
CA ALA A 116 -3.09 9.81 22.46
C ALA A 116 -3.80 9.44 23.78
N TYR A 117 -5.04 9.90 23.97
CA TYR A 117 -5.85 9.55 25.11
C TYR A 117 -6.23 8.07 25.11
N THR A 118 -6.69 7.55 23.96
CA THR A 118 -7.10 6.15 23.81
C THR A 118 -5.91 5.19 23.99
N ARG A 119 -4.73 5.54 23.46
CA ARG A 119 -3.49 4.79 23.67
C ARG A 119 -3.12 4.69 25.17
N ALA A 120 -3.35 5.76 25.93
CA ALA A 120 -3.07 5.74 27.37
C ALA A 120 -4.00 4.80 28.15
N GLU A 121 -5.23 4.60 27.67
CA GLU A 121 -6.20 3.69 28.30
C GLU A 121 -6.02 2.23 27.86
N ALA A 122 -5.53 1.98 26.65
CA ALA A 122 -5.33 0.64 26.07
C ALA A 122 -3.87 0.44 25.61
N PRO A 123 -2.89 0.48 26.52
CA PRO A 123 -1.49 0.27 26.17
C PRO A 123 -1.31 -1.17 25.64
N HIS A 124 -0.63 -1.31 24.52
CA HIS A 124 -0.33 -2.59 23.83
C HIS A 124 -1.49 -3.19 23.01
N ASP A 125 -2.52 -2.43 22.67
CA ASP A 125 -3.51 -2.85 21.69
C ASP A 125 -2.94 -2.67 20.28
N SER A 126 -2.49 -3.79 19.70
CA SER A 126 -1.86 -3.80 18.37
C SER A 126 -2.82 -3.46 17.23
N GLU A 127 -4.13 -3.71 17.38
CA GLU A 127 -5.14 -3.36 16.39
C GLU A 127 -5.38 -1.85 16.37
N LEU A 128 -5.46 -1.25 17.56
CA LEU A 128 -5.57 0.19 17.71
C LEU A 128 -4.34 0.90 17.12
N GLU A 129 -3.12 0.45 17.46
CA GLU A 129 -1.89 1.02 16.92
C GLU A 129 -1.82 0.90 15.40
N ALA A 130 -2.22 -0.24 14.83
CA ALA A 130 -2.25 -0.42 13.37
C ALA A 130 -3.29 0.50 12.71
N ALA A 131 -4.45 0.70 13.31
CA ALA A 131 -5.48 1.60 12.80
C ALA A 131 -5.00 3.05 12.80
N ILE A 132 -4.36 3.50 13.89
CA ILE A 132 -3.79 4.84 14.01
C ILE A 132 -2.67 5.05 12.97
N ALA A 133 -1.74 4.11 12.86
CA ALA A 133 -0.64 4.19 11.90
C ALA A 133 -1.14 4.26 10.44
N ASN A 134 -2.17 3.48 10.10
CA ASN A 134 -2.76 3.51 8.76
C ASN A 134 -3.35 4.87 8.40
N TYR A 135 -4.01 5.52 9.34
CA TYR A 135 -4.66 6.77 9.07
C TYR A 135 -3.68 7.96 9.14
N GLU A 136 -2.66 7.90 9.98
CA GLU A 136 -1.54 8.86 9.95
C GLU A 136 -0.80 8.79 8.62
N LEU A 137 -0.52 7.59 8.13
CA LEU A 137 0.06 7.39 6.80
C LEU A 137 -0.84 7.94 5.68
N ALA A 138 -2.15 7.68 5.73
CA ALA A 138 -3.10 8.21 4.77
C ALA A 138 -3.12 9.74 4.75
N ALA A 139 -2.99 10.38 5.92
CA ALA A 139 -2.88 11.83 6.03
C ALA A 139 -1.59 12.38 5.41
N GLN A 140 -0.46 11.71 5.61
CA GLN A 140 0.82 12.06 4.98
C GLN A 140 0.77 11.87 3.46
N MET A 141 0.11 10.80 2.99
CA MET A 141 -0.10 10.55 1.55
C MET A 141 -0.90 11.67 0.87
N GLN A 142 -1.89 12.27 1.54
CA GLN A 142 -2.65 13.40 0.99
C GLN A 142 -1.75 14.59 0.63
N ILE A 143 -0.63 14.74 1.31
CA ILE A 143 0.34 15.81 1.07
C ILE A 143 1.36 15.41 0.00
N SER A 144 1.89 14.20 0.07
CA SER A 144 3.07 13.77 -0.71
C SER A 144 2.72 13.13 -2.05
N VAL A 145 1.60 12.41 -2.14
CA VAL A 145 1.23 11.65 -3.36
C VAL A 145 0.89 12.56 -4.55
N PRO A 146 0.21 13.71 -4.42
CA PRO A 146 -0.05 14.60 -5.55
C PRO A 146 1.22 15.04 -6.29
N ASP A 147 2.27 15.42 -5.55
CA ASP A 147 3.54 15.85 -6.13
C ASP A 147 4.29 14.66 -6.78
N LEU A 148 4.27 13.50 -6.14
CA LEU A 148 4.89 12.28 -6.67
C LEU A 148 4.27 11.82 -7.99
N LEU A 149 2.97 12.03 -8.15
CA LEU A 149 2.21 11.60 -9.33
C LEU A 149 2.19 12.63 -10.45
N SER A 150 2.70 13.84 -10.21
CA SER A 150 2.87 14.85 -11.24
C SER A 150 4.04 14.47 -12.14
N ILE A 151 3.71 14.15 -13.38
CA ILE A 151 4.70 13.84 -14.43
C ILE A 151 4.97 15.04 -15.35
N ASP A 152 4.41 16.21 -15.04
CA ASP A 152 4.53 17.42 -15.87
C ASP A 152 5.99 17.92 -15.97
N GLY A 153 6.82 17.58 -15.00
CA GLY A 153 8.24 17.93 -14.96
C GLY A 153 9.16 16.96 -15.69
N GLU A 154 8.63 15.83 -16.20
CA GLU A 154 9.43 14.80 -16.82
C GLU A 154 10.00 15.22 -18.17
N SER A 155 11.20 14.70 -18.47
CA SER A 155 11.88 15.00 -19.73
C SER A 155 11.18 14.35 -20.92
N LYS A 156 11.34 14.92 -22.12
CA LYS A 156 10.86 14.31 -23.36
C LYS A 156 11.45 12.92 -23.60
N GLN A 157 12.65 12.67 -23.12
CA GLN A 157 13.29 11.36 -23.21
C GLN A 157 12.57 10.36 -22.31
N THR A 158 12.27 10.71 -21.06
CA THR A 158 11.48 9.87 -20.12
C THR A 158 10.13 9.51 -20.73
N TRP A 159 9.42 10.49 -21.30
CA TRP A 159 8.16 10.26 -21.99
C TRP A 159 8.28 9.31 -23.18
N SER A 160 9.39 9.39 -23.94
CA SER A 160 9.62 8.48 -25.08
C SER A 160 9.96 7.06 -24.66
N GLU A 161 10.57 6.87 -23.52
CA GLU A 161 11.01 5.56 -23.01
C GLU A 161 9.90 4.81 -22.26
N TYR A 162 9.01 5.53 -21.58
CA TYR A 162 7.98 4.93 -20.72
C TYR A 162 6.53 5.10 -21.22
N GLY A 163 6.27 5.92 -22.22
CA GLY A 163 4.96 6.10 -22.87
C GLY A 163 4.20 7.33 -22.42
#